data_979b93168e8c41624eac5fd43573848b
#
_entry.id   979b93168e8c41624eac5fd43573848b
#
_cell.length_a   1.000
_cell.length_b   1.000
_cell.length_c   1.000
_cell.angle_alpha   90.00
_cell.angle_beta   90.00
_cell.angle_gamma   90.00
#
_symmetry.space_group_name_H-M   'P 1'
#
loop_
_entity.id
_entity.type
_entity.pdbx_description
1 polymer ?
#
loop_
_entity_poly.entity_id
_entity_poly.type
_entity_poly.pdbx_seq_one_letter_code
_entity_poly.pdbx_strand_id
1 'polypeptide(L)'
;MSTLTVGTIAEKVTDAGVAVDGVTLKDGGATFTSAVGVTGNTTITSGNLVIGTSGNGIDFSANSNQSGMTSEILNSYEEGTWTMTDQSGAGLSLTVFVSSYTKIGNQVFFEFGMIFPTTSNTNAVSLSLPFTAKATSDNTGGGGITVNSSGRTDTLVVIRNTATMSLQSVSNVSATNANYSSKQLRVAGQYTV
;
A
#
# COMPACT_ATOMS: atom_id res chain seq x y z
N MET A 1 -46.27 27.66 -0.85
CA MET A 1 -45.42 26.55 -0.33
C MET A 1 -45.64 26.56 1.18
N SER A 2 -46.09 25.45 1.78
CA SER A 2 -46.26 25.35 3.23
C SER A 2 -44.96 24.93 3.85
N THR A 3 -44.49 25.64 4.87
CA THR A 3 -43.28 25.30 5.64
C THR A 3 -43.69 24.84 7.03
N LEU A 4 -43.24 23.65 7.43
CA LEU A 4 -43.38 23.19 8.79
C LEU A 4 -42.03 23.40 9.52
N THR A 5 -42.02 24.22 10.55
CA THR A 5 -40.86 24.43 11.40
C THR A 5 -41.04 23.65 12.70
N VAL A 6 -40.21 22.65 12.95
CA VAL A 6 -40.24 21.85 14.17
C VAL A 6 -38.87 21.84 14.80
N GLY A 7 -38.80 21.96 16.13
CA GLY A 7 -37.54 21.86 16.88
C GLY A 7 -37.06 20.41 17.04
N THR A 8 -38.00 19.48 17.11
CA THR A 8 -37.69 18.04 17.25
C THR A 8 -38.78 17.23 16.57
N ILE A 9 -38.40 16.20 15.82
CA ILE A 9 -39.30 15.15 15.34
C ILE A 9 -39.03 13.91 16.19
N ALA A 10 -40.00 13.51 17.00
CA ALA A 10 -39.92 12.33 17.83
C ALA A 10 -40.83 11.21 17.30
N GLU A 11 -40.45 9.98 17.49
CA GLU A 11 -41.32 8.85 17.16
C GLU A 11 -42.56 8.83 18.11
N LYS A 12 -43.72 8.48 17.54
CA LYS A 12 -44.96 8.37 18.30
C LYS A 12 -45.10 7.08 19.09
N VAL A 13 -44.44 6.05 18.61
CA VAL A 13 -44.42 4.72 19.21
C VAL A 13 -42.96 4.34 19.42
N THR A 14 -42.59 3.95 20.64
CA THR A 14 -41.22 3.52 20.97
C THR A 14 -40.76 2.42 20.02
N ASP A 15 -39.57 2.57 19.47
CA ASP A 15 -38.92 1.64 18.54
C ASP A 15 -39.57 1.51 17.14
N ALA A 16 -40.52 2.39 16.77
CA ALA A 16 -41.13 2.38 15.44
C ALA A 16 -40.39 3.23 14.42
N GLY A 17 -39.59 4.19 14.87
CA GLY A 17 -38.85 5.15 14.02
C GLY A 17 -39.75 6.19 13.37
N VAL A 18 -39.17 7.13 12.67
CA VAL A 18 -39.86 8.17 11.87
C VAL A 18 -39.65 7.90 10.39
N ALA A 19 -40.72 7.63 9.64
CA ALA A 19 -40.66 7.50 8.19
C ALA A 19 -40.67 8.89 7.53
N VAL A 20 -39.63 9.20 6.75
CA VAL A 20 -39.56 10.44 5.96
C VAL A 20 -39.36 10.06 4.49
N ASP A 21 -40.33 10.38 3.66
CA ASP A 21 -40.27 10.16 2.22
C ASP A 21 -39.47 11.28 1.55
N GLY A 22 -38.54 10.91 0.65
CA GLY A 22 -37.75 11.87 -0.12
C GLY A 22 -36.86 12.79 0.72
N VAL A 23 -36.15 12.24 1.71
CA VAL A 23 -35.31 13.03 2.62
C VAL A 23 -34.27 13.84 1.87
N THR A 24 -34.34 15.18 1.96
CA THR A 24 -33.28 16.09 1.55
C THR A 24 -32.73 16.77 2.78
N LEU A 25 -31.43 16.46 3.12
CA LEU A 25 -30.71 17.17 4.16
C LEU A 25 -29.86 18.25 3.51
N LYS A 26 -30.01 19.50 3.92
CA LYS A 26 -29.36 20.65 3.32
C LYS A 26 -28.64 21.46 4.41
N ASP A 27 -27.53 22.07 4.02
CA ASP A 27 -26.78 23.06 4.82
C ASP A 27 -26.08 22.56 6.11
N GLY A 28 -26.12 21.26 6.43
CA GLY A 28 -25.46 20.76 7.64
C GLY A 28 -25.14 19.27 7.64
N GLY A 29 -25.63 18.54 6.65
CA GLY A 29 -25.45 17.09 6.60
C GLY A 29 -26.29 16.33 7.63
N ALA A 30 -26.01 15.06 7.81
CA ALA A 30 -26.62 14.19 8.81
C ALA A 30 -25.57 13.47 9.63
N THR A 31 -25.79 13.35 10.93
CA THR A 31 -24.98 12.51 11.81
C THR A 31 -25.80 11.30 12.23
N PHE A 32 -25.29 10.11 11.96
CA PHE A 32 -25.87 8.85 12.40
C PHE A 32 -24.97 8.24 13.47
N THR A 33 -25.53 7.91 14.61
CA THR A 33 -24.81 7.29 15.73
C THR A 33 -24.84 5.77 15.67
N SER A 34 -25.60 5.22 14.71
CA SER A 34 -25.74 3.78 14.45
C SER A 34 -25.57 3.49 12.95
N ALA A 35 -25.66 2.22 12.58
CA ALA A 35 -25.53 1.80 11.20
C ALA A 35 -26.59 2.42 10.29
N VAL A 36 -26.22 2.75 9.06
CA VAL A 36 -27.10 3.19 7.99
C VAL A 36 -27.27 2.04 7.01
N GLY A 37 -28.49 1.51 6.89
CA GLY A 37 -28.83 0.49 5.88
C GLY A 37 -29.21 1.15 4.55
N VAL A 38 -28.54 0.75 3.47
CA VAL A 38 -28.85 1.18 2.10
C VAL A 38 -29.17 -0.06 1.27
N THR A 39 -30.39 -0.15 0.74
CA THR A 39 -30.80 -1.28 -0.12
C THR A 39 -30.44 -1.11 -1.59
N GLY A 40 -30.05 0.08 -2.00
CA GLY A 40 -29.60 0.43 -3.35
C GLY A 40 -28.13 0.85 -3.37
N ASN A 41 -27.73 1.55 -4.41
CA ASN A 41 -26.38 2.07 -4.52
C ASN A 41 -26.18 3.33 -3.65
N THR A 42 -25.00 3.46 -3.06
CA THR A 42 -24.55 4.71 -2.46
C THR A 42 -23.70 5.48 -3.47
N THR A 43 -24.08 6.70 -3.81
CA THR A 43 -23.35 7.58 -4.72
C THR A 43 -22.78 8.76 -3.96
N ILE A 44 -21.48 8.95 -4.02
CA ILE A 44 -20.79 10.16 -3.52
C ILE A 44 -20.51 11.04 -4.74
N THR A 45 -21.30 12.11 -4.90
CA THR A 45 -21.23 12.99 -6.09
C THR A 45 -20.00 13.91 -6.01
N SER A 46 -19.55 14.25 -4.81
CA SER A 46 -18.40 15.12 -4.57
C SER A 46 -17.81 14.80 -3.20
N GLY A 47 -16.50 14.85 -3.06
CA GLY A 47 -15.79 14.49 -1.83
C GLY A 47 -15.37 13.01 -1.77
N ASN A 48 -15.01 12.54 -0.60
CA ASN A 48 -14.46 11.21 -0.36
C ASN A 48 -15.31 10.42 0.64
N LEU A 49 -15.29 9.09 0.55
CA LEU A 49 -15.65 8.22 1.68
C LEU A 49 -14.46 8.18 2.64
N VAL A 50 -14.63 8.74 3.83
CA VAL A 50 -13.57 8.77 4.86
C VAL A 50 -13.82 7.67 5.88
N ILE A 51 -12.89 6.74 6.01
CA ILE A 51 -12.83 5.75 7.08
C ILE A 51 -11.88 6.29 8.15
N GLY A 52 -12.43 6.94 9.17
CA GLY A 52 -11.68 7.77 10.12
C GLY A 52 -10.98 7.03 11.26
N THR A 53 -11.10 5.70 11.35
CA THR A 53 -10.50 4.92 12.45
C THR A 53 -9.57 3.85 11.90
N SER A 54 -8.35 3.78 12.45
CA SER A 54 -7.37 2.75 12.10
C SER A 54 -7.95 1.33 12.33
N GLY A 55 -7.72 0.43 11.40
CA GLY A 55 -8.22 -0.94 11.41
C GLY A 55 -9.64 -1.11 10.86
N ASN A 56 -10.39 -0.03 10.66
CA ASN A 56 -11.67 -0.08 9.96
C ASN A 56 -11.46 0.09 8.44
N GLY A 57 -12.40 -0.42 7.65
CA GLY A 57 -12.31 -0.39 6.20
C GLY A 57 -13.62 -0.79 5.52
N ILE A 58 -13.54 -1.17 4.27
CA ILE A 58 -14.66 -1.74 3.52
C ILE A 58 -14.65 -3.25 3.79
N ASP A 59 -15.77 -3.76 4.32
CA ASP A 59 -15.96 -5.16 4.69
C ASP A 59 -16.70 -5.90 3.56
N PHE A 60 -16.09 -6.96 3.05
CA PHE A 60 -16.64 -7.85 2.02
C PHE A 60 -17.05 -9.22 2.56
N SER A 61 -17.11 -9.41 3.89
CA SER A 61 -17.35 -10.71 4.53
C SER A 61 -18.72 -11.35 4.22
N ALA A 62 -19.62 -10.59 3.61
CA ALA A 62 -20.90 -11.11 3.10
C ALA A 62 -20.79 -11.90 1.78
N ASN A 63 -19.62 -11.87 1.12
CA ASN A 63 -19.39 -12.62 -0.11
C ASN A 63 -19.04 -14.09 0.20
N SER A 64 -19.17 -14.96 -0.82
CA SER A 64 -18.73 -16.35 -0.69
C SER A 64 -17.20 -16.43 -0.64
N ASN A 65 -16.68 -17.17 0.33
CA ASN A 65 -15.28 -17.16 0.69
C ASN A 65 -14.53 -18.42 0.23
N GLN A 66 -13.26 -18.23 -0.12
CA GLN A 66 -12.33 -19.33 -0.35
C GLN A 66 -11.86 -19.92 0.99
N SER A 67 -11.66 -21.24 1.04
CA SER A 67 -11.09 -21.89 2.23
C SER A 67 -9.71 -21.31 2.59
N GLY A 68 -9.52 -21.02 3.87
CA GLY A 68 -8.25 -20.45 4.37
C GLY A 68 -8.18 -18.92 4.39
N MET A 69 -9.25 -18.22 4.05
CA MET A 69 -9.33 -16.79 4.18
C MET A 69 -9.24 -16.33 5.65
N THR A 70 -8.54 -15.22 5.90
CA THR A 70 -8.31 -14.70 7.26
C THR A 70 -8.90 -13.30 7.47
N SER A 71 -9.22 -12.55 6.41
CA SER A 71 -9.83 -11.22 6.49
C SER A 71 -10.39 -10.79 5.13
N GLU A 72 -11.52 -10.09 5.16
CA GLU A 72 -12.15 -9.47 3.99
C GLU A 72 -12.34 -7.97 4.15
N ILE A 73 -11.62 -7.37 5.09
CA ILE A 73 -11.65 -5.93 5.32
C ILE A 73 -10.52 -5.28 4.54
N LEU A 74 -10.86 -4.40 3.58
CA LEU A 74 -9.90 -3.50 2.95
C LEU A 74 -9.72 -2.30 3.88
N ASN A 75 -8.74 -2.35 4.77
CA ASN A 75 -8.51 -1.37 5.84
C ASN A 75 -7.17 -0.64 5.75
N SER A 76 -6.37 -0.92 4.73
CA SER A 76 -5.06 -0.30 4.56
C SER A 76 -4.79 -0.02 3.08
N TYR A 77 -4.72 1.26 2.75
CA TYR A 77 -4.27 1.77 1.47
C TYR A 77 -3.36 2.96 1.71
N GLU A 78 -2.19 2.96 1.11
CA GLU A 78 -1.20 4.01 1.27
C GLU A 78 -0.35 4.14 0.00
N GLU A 79 -0.13 5.36 -0.45
CA GLU A 79 0.80 5.71 -1.52
C GLU A 79 1.84 6.67 -1.01
N GLY A 80 3.06 6.54 -1.50
CA GLY A 80 4.11 7.44 -1.09
C GLY A 80 5.43 7.23 -1.81
N THR A 81 6.40 7.95 -1.31
CA THR A 81 7.80 7.83 -1.72
C THR A 81 8.66 7.48 -0.51
N TRP A 82 9.82 6.88 -0.74
CA TRP A 82 10.78 6.66 0.33
C TRP A 82 12.18 7.13 -0.06
N THR A 83 13.00 7.44 0.93
CA THR A 83 14.42 7.73 0.70
C THR A 83 15.19 6.43 0.58
N MET A 84 15.58 6.07 -0.65
CA MET A 84 16.41 4.89 -0.89
C MET A 84 17.83 5.14 -0.44
N THR A 85 18.39 4.19 0.31
CA THR A 85 19.75 4.25 0.84
C THR A 85 20.50 2.95 0.59
N ASP A 86 21.84 3.04 0.55
CA ASP A 86 22.74 1.90 0.56
C ASP A 86 22.70 1.20 1.91
N GLN A 87 22.45 -0.09 1.91
CA GLN A 87 22.44 -0.97 3.07
C GLN A 87 23.56 -2.03 3.02
N SER A 88 24.48 -1.92 2.06
CA SER A 88 25.61 -2.85 1.89
C SER A 88 26.75 -2.64 2.89
N GLY A 89 26.67 -1.58 3.70
CA GLY A 89 27.75 -1.17 4.60
C GLY A 89 28.92 -0.45 3.89
N ALA A 90 28.80 -0.17 2.60
CA ALA A 90 29.82 0.55 1.84
C ALA A 90 29.67 2.08 1.93
N GLY A 91 28.55 2.58 2.45
CA GLY A 91 28.28 4.01 2.57
C GLY A 91 28.16 4.73 1.22
N LEU A 92 27.57 4.08 0.22
CA LEU A 92 27.45 4.63 -1.12
C LEU A 92 26.39 5.74 -1.18
N SER A 93 26.73 6.86 -1.80
CA SER A 93 25.79 7.93 -2.13
C SER A 93 25.10 7.62 -3.46
N LEU A 94 23.88 7.10 -3.39
CA LEU A 94 23.08 6.75 -4.57
C LEU A 94 22.43 8.01 -5.18
N THR A 95 22.43 8.12 -6.51
CA THR A 95 21.64 9.16 -7.20
C THR A 95 20.27 8.57 -7.56
N VAL A 96 19.28 8.79 -6.70
CA VAL A 96 17.92 8.31 -6.87
C VAL A 96 17.08 9.35 -7.59
N PHE A 97 16.38 8.99 -8.67
CA PHE A 97 15.52 9.88 -9.44
C PHE A 97 14.03 9.50 -9.39
N VAL A 98 13.71 8.30 -8.95
CA VAL A 98 12.35 7.87 -8.60
C VAL A 98 12.43 6.82 -7.49
N SER A 99 11.51 6.89 -6.54
CA SER A 99 11.25 5.85 -5.55
C SER A 99 9.84 6.04 -5.01
N SER A 100 8.90 5.22 -5.46
CA SER A 100 7.48 5.30 -5.11
C SER A 100 6.92 3.93 -4.77
N TYR A 101 5.90 3.93 -3.93
CA TYR A 101 5.20 2.70 -3.55
C TYR A 101 3.69 2.91 -3.45
N THR A 102 2.96 1.81 -3.62
CA THR A 102 1.55 1.67 -3.26
C THR A 102 1.41 0.43 -2.37
N LYS A 103 0.81 0.61 -1.19
CA LYS A 103 0.50 -0.48 -0.26
C LYS A 103 -1.00 -0.72 -0.22
N ILE A 104 -1.42 -1.96 -0.41
CA ILE A 104 -2.82 -2.40 -0.31
C ILE A 104 -2.88 -3.59 0.65
N GLY A 105 -3.50 -3.41 1.80
CA GLY A 105 -3.45 -4.41 2.85
C GLY A 105 -2.02 -4.68 3.29
N ASN A 106 -1.57 -5.92 3.11
CA ASN A 106 -0.19 -6.36 3.39
C ASN A 106 0.70 -6.45 2.14
N GLN A 107 0.20 -6.07 0.96
CA GLN A 107 0.95 -6.11 -0.30
C GLN A 107 1.53 -4.73 -0.60
N VAL A 108 2.81 -4.66 -0.86
CA VAL A 108 3.53 -3.45 -1.30
C VAL A 108 3.98 -3.64 -2.73
N PHE A 109 3.53 -2.74 -3.60
CA PHE A 109 4.06 -2.54 -4.95
C PHE A 109 5.03 -1.37 -4.90
N PHE A 110 6.15 -1.47 -5.59
CA PHE A 110 7.15 -0.40 -5.59
C PHE A 110 7.83 -0.26 -6.94
N GLU A 111 8.33 0.93 -7.21
CA GLU A 111 9.23 1.22 -8.32
C GLU A 111 10.34 2.16 -7.87
N PHE A 112 11.51 1.99 -8.46
CA PHE A 112 12.59 2.94 -8.28
C PHE A 112 13.52 3.00 -9.49
N GLY A 113 14.22 4.13 -9.58
CA GLY A 113 15.28 4.34 -10.55
C GLY A 113 16.43 5.11 -9.92
N MET A 114 17.66 4.64 -10.16
CA MET A 114 18.85 5.24 -9.58
C MET A 114 20.10 4.99 -10.42
N ILE A 115 21.18 5.70 -10.08
CA ILE A 115 22.53 5.50 -10.59
C ILE A 115 23.45 5.20 -9.40
N PHE A 116 24.22 4.15 -9.51
CA PHE A 116 25.29 3.85 -8.56
C PHE A 116 26.47 4.84 -8.75
N PRO A 117 27.12 5.26 -7.66
CA PRO A 117 28.37 6.00 -7.78
C PRO A 117 29.49 5.14 -8.38
N THR A 118 30.57 5.76 -8.81
CA THR A 118 31.80 5.03 -9.16
C THR A 118 32.35 4.37 -7.91
N THR A 119 32.54 3.04 -7.93
CA THR A 119 33.00 2.27 -6.79
C THR A 119 33.68 0.98 -7.22
N SER A 120 34.70 0.57 -6.45
CA SER A 120 35.33 -0.75 -6.53
C SER A 120 34.94 -1.65 -5.36
N ASN A 121 33.95 -1.24 -4.56
CA ASN A 121 33.52 -1.97 -3.38
C ASN A 121 32.89 -3.32 -3.75
N THR A 122 33.34 -4.41 -3.11
CA THR A 122 32.94 -5.79 -3.39
C THR A 122 31.84 -6.32 -2.47
N ASN A 123 31.32 -5.51 -1.55
CA ASN A 123 30.14 -5.91 -0.77
C ASN A 123 28.96 -6.19 -1.71
N ALA A 124 28.12 -7.15 -1.31
CA ALA A 124 26.89 -7.44 -2.02
C ALA A 124 25.99 -6.18 -2.05
N VAL A 125 25.34 -5.94 -3.19
CA VAL A 125 24.34 -4.88 -3.30
C VAL A 125 23.25 -5.12 -2.28
N SER A 126 22.97 -4.12 -1.46
CA SER A 126 21.86 -4.09 -0.53
C SER A 126 21.26 -2.69 -0.50
N LEU A 127 19.95 -2.59 -0.72
CA LEU A 127 19.20 -1.34 -0.85
C LEU A 127 18.03 -1.33 0.12
N SER A 128 17.65 -0.16 0.62
CA SER A 128 16.49 -0.04 1.52
C SER A 128 15.16 -0.25 0.81
N LEU A 129 14.19 -0.81 1.54
CA LEU A 129 12.75 -0.88 1.20
C LEU A 129 11.97 0.15 2.01
N PRO A 130 10.73 0.53 1.57
CA PRO A 130 9.88 1.43 2.34
C PRO A 130 9.35 0.80 3.64
N PHE A 131 9.15 -0.51 3.68
CA PHE A 131 8.65 -1.26 4.85
C PHE A 131 9.43 -2.54 5.07
N THR A 132 9.40 -3.04 6.30
CA THR A 132 9.96 -4.35 6.64
C THR A 132 9.17 -5.46 5.97
N ALA A 133 9.85 -6.32 5.22
CA ALA A 133 9.25 -7.47 4.58
C ALA A 133 8.84 -8.53 5.62
N LYS A 134 7.75 -9.24 5.34
CA LYS A 134 7.21 -10.29 6.22
C LYS A 134 8.25 -11.35 6.57
N ALA A 135 8.24 -11.77 7.83
CA ALA A 135 9.06 -12.86 8.35
C ALA A 135 8.38 -14.21 8.08
N THR A 136 8.43 -14.74 6.87
CA THR A 136 7.93 -16.09 6.57
C THR A 136 9.06 -17.06 6.29
N SER A 137 8.86 -18.34 6.63
CA SER A 137 9.81 -19.42 6.34
C SER A 137 9.96 -19.68 4.84
N ASP A 138 8.89 -19.43 4.08
CA ASP A 138 8.88 -19.55 2.64
C ASP A 138 9.33 -18.23 2.03
N ASN A 139 10.23 -18.31 1.08
CA ASN A 139 10.82 -17.14 0.41
C ASN A 139 9.76 -16.40 -0.44
N THR A 140 8.89 -15.68 0.24
CA THR A 140 7.89 -14.80 -0.38
C THR A 140 8.49 -13.42 -0.66
N GLY A 141 9.80 -13.35 -0.72
CA GLY A 141 10.50 -12.18 -1.19
C GLY A 141 10.03 -11.88 -2.61
N GLY A 142 9.35 -10.77 -2.77
CA GLY A 142 8.93 -10.30 -4.08
C GLY A 142 10.14 -10.18 -4.97
N GLY A 143 10.01 -10.63 -6.20
CA GLY A 143 10.96 -10.33 -7.26
C GLY A 143 10.54 -9.03 -7.93
N GLY A 144 11.48 -8.40 -8.60
CA GLY A 144 11.22 -7.26 -9.46
C GLY A 144 11.85 -7.47 -10.83
N ILE A 145 11.28 -6.82 -11.83
CA ILE A 145 11.91 -6.72 -13.14
C ILE A 145 12.99 -5.66 -13.06
N THR A 146 14.22 -6.01 -13.40
CA THR A 146 15.34 -5.08 -13.43
C THR A 146 15.69 -4.71 -14.87
N VAL A 147 15.78 -3.40 -15.13
CA VAL A 147 16.41 -2.87 -16.34
C VAL A 147 17.66 -2.13 -15.90
N ASN A 148 18.83 -2.58 -16.35
CA ASN A 148 20.09 -2.00 -15.93
C ASN A 148 21.06 -1.82 -17.11
N SER A 149 22.01 -0.90 -16.93
CA SER A 149 23.06 -0.63 -17.91
C SER A 149 24.37 -1.40 -17.65
N SER A 150 24.36 -2.35 -16.72
CA SER A 150 25.54 -3.14 -16.37
C SER A 150 25.82 -4.29 -17.35
N GLY A 151 24.84 -4.67 -18.16
CA GLY A 151 24.87 -5.86 -19.00
C GLY A 151 24.63 -7.17 -18.22
N ARG A 152 24.26 -7.11 -16.95
CA ARG A 152 23.95 -8.26 -16.10
C ARG A 152 22.48 -8.61 -16.12
N THR A 153 22.17 -9.88 -15.96
CA THR A 153 20.82 -10.43 -15.76
C THR A 153 20.61 -10.80 -14.29
N ASP A 154 20.60 -9.80 -13.42
CA ASP A 154 20.34 -10.02 -12.00
C ASP A 154 18.86 -9.76 -11.72
N THR A 155 18.29 -10.53 -10.78
CA THR A 155 16.95 -10.35 -10.25
C THR A 155 17.00 -9.67 -8.89
N LEU A 156 15.97 -8.90 -8.59
CA LEU A 156 15.79 -8.33 -7.27
C LEU A 156 15.28 -9.42 -6.31
N VAL A 157 15.85 -9.47 -5.13
CA VAL A 157 15.44 -10.35 -4.05
C VAL A 157 15.17 -9.52 -2.80
N VAL A 158 13.94 -9.58 -2.31
CA VAL A 158 13.56 -8.95 -1.04
C VAL A 158 14.01 -9.84 0.11
N ILE A 159 14.70 -9.26 1.08
CA ILE A 159 15.20 -10.00 2.23
C ILE A 159 14.15 -10.00 3.34
N ARG A 160 13.59 -11.19 3.62
CA ARG A 160 12.56 -11.38 4.65
C ARG A 160 12.98 -10.85 6.02
N ASN A 161 12.02 -10.38 6.80
CA ASN A 161 12.22 -9.82 8.15
C ASN A 161 13.19 -8.63 8.20
N THR A 162 13.39 -7.97 7.06
CA THR A 162 14.23 -6.78 6.96
C THR A 162 13.54 -5.74 6.07
N ALA A 163 14.00 -4.50 6.13
CA ALA A 163 13.63 -3.45 5.18
C ALA A 163 14.70 -3.33 4.08
N THR A 164 15.18 -4.47 3.55
CA THR A 164 16.25 -4.48 2.54
C THR A 164 15.96 -5.43 1.39
N MET A 165 16.57 -5.12 0.26
CA MET A 165 16.55 -5.94 -0.96
C MET A 165 17.97 -6.06 -1.51
N SER A 166 18.23 -7.13 -2.26
CA SER A 166 19.52 -7.39 -2.91
C SER A 166 19.34 -7.73 -4.39
N LEU A 167 20.43 -7.73 -5.13
CA LEU A 167 20.48 -8.18 -6.52
C LEU A 167 21.25 -9.50 -6.61
N GLN A 168 20.65 -10.50 -7.25
CA GLN A 168 21.24 -11.83 -7.40
C GLN A 168 21.11 -12.32 -8.84
N SER A 169 22.14 -13.03 -9.30
CA SER A 169 22.08 -13.75 -10.56
C SER A 169 21.14 -14.94 -10.47
N VAL A 170 20.77 -15.50 -11.62
CA VAL A 170 19.97 -16.74 -11.71
C VAL A 170 20.61 -17.94 -11.00
N SER A 171 21.90 -17.88 -10.71
CA SER A 171 22.65 -18.90 -9.95
C SER A 171 22.74 -18.57 -8.45
N ASN A 172 21.91 -17.68 -7.93
CA ASN A 172 21.90 -17.22 -6.53
C ASN A 172 23.22 -16.57 -6.06
N VAL A 173 24.01 -16.04 -6.97
CA VAL A 173 25.24 -15.30 -6.63
C VAL A 173 24.87 -13.82 -6.50
N SER A 174 25.14 -13.25 -5.33
CA SER A 174 24.90 -11.82 -5.09
C SER A 174 25.76 -10.95 -5.99
N ALA A 175 25.13 -9.96 -6.63
CA ALA A 175 25.85 -8.93 -7.33
C ALA A 175 26.57 -8.02 -6.32
N THR A 176 27.78 -7.58 -6.65
CA THR A 176 28.56 -6.64 -5.83
C THR A 176 28.32 -5.20 -6.27
N ASN A 177 28.60 -4.24 -5.38
CA ASN A 177 28.54 -2.82 -5.72
C ASN A 177 29.44 -2.47 -6.90
N ALA A 178 30.61 -3.10 -7.03
CA ALA A 178 31.51 -2.92 -8.16
C ALA A 178 30.90 -3.36 -9.50
N ASN A 179 30.01 -4.36 -9.49
CA ASN A 179 29.31 -4.78 -10.71
C ASN A 179 28.36 -3.69 -11.27
N TYR A 180 27.90 -2.80 -10.39
CA TYR A 180 27.00 -1.69 -10.73
C TYR A 180 27.69 -0.33 -10.72
N SER A 181 29.01 -0.27 -10.57
CA SER A 181 29.78 1.00 -10.57
C SER A 181 29.41 1.89 -11.76
N SER A 182 28.95 3.10 -11.49
CA SER A 182 28.48 4.09 -12.49
C SER A 182 27.35 3.60 -13.38
N LYS A 183 26.58 2.59 -12.96
CA LYS A 183 25.49 2.02 -13.76
C LYS A 183 24.12 2.46 -13.27
N GLN A 184 23.19 2.59 -14.22
CA GLN A 184 21.78 2.85 -13.94
C GLN A 184 21.06 1.54 -13.64
N LEU A 185 20.15 1.59 -12.65
CA LEU A 185 19.25 0.52 -12.30
C LEU A 185 17.83 1.08 -12.23
N ARG A 186 16.86 0.39 -12.84
CA ARG A 186 15.43 0.63 -12.74
C ARG A 186 14.73 -0.66 -12.38
N VAL A 187 13.84 -0.60 -11.42
CA VAL A 187 13.16 -1.78 -10.91
C VAL A 187 11.70 -1.44 -10.64
N ALA A 188 10.82 -2.38 -10.94
CA ALA A 188 9.46 -2.44 -10.42
C ALA A 188 9.25 -3.81 -9.80
N GLY A 189 8.62 -3.86 -8.63
CA GLY A 189 8.44 -5.10 -7.90
C GLY A 189 7.31 -5.03 -6.87
N GLN A 190 7.17 -6.14 -6.15
CA GLN A 190 6.18 -6.26 -5.08
C GLN A 190 6.70 -7.17 -3.98
N TYR A 191 6.18 -7.01 -2.76
CA TYR A 191 6.44 -7.89 -1.62
C TYR A 191 5.36 -7.77 -0.56
N THR A 192 5.36 -8.68 0.41
CA THR A 192 4.42 -8.70 1.53
C THR A 192 5.05 -8.14 2.80
N VAL A 193 4.30 -7.37 3.58
CA VAL A 193 4.67 -6.83 4.89
C VAL A 193 3.92 -7.49 6.03
#